data_eac1608487b83503731c802de4a7dec1
#
_entry.id   eac1608487b83503731c802de4a7dec1
#
_cell.length_a   1.000
_cell.length_b   1.000
_cell.length_c   1.000
_cell.angle_alpha   90.00
_cell.angle_beta   90.00
_cell.angle_gamma   90.00
#
_symmetry.space_group_name_H-M   'P 1'
#
loop_
_entity.id
_entity.type
_entity.pdbx_description
1 polymer ?
#
loop_
_entity_poly.entity_id
_entity_poly.type
_entity_poly.pdbx_seq_one_letter_code
_entity_poly.pdbx_strand_id
1 'polypeptide(L)'
;MKQMQIRKATRNDFERIMEIYAIARAFMAEHGNPNQWGPTNWPPEQLIRKDIERGKCHVCECDGKLVGVFYYDFGPDIEPTYAHIEDGAWLNDSPYGVVHRVASDGSVKGVGSTCIEWAYQQCGHLRIDTHGDNAVMQRLLEKLGFEHCGTIYVEEDDYPRLAFERV
;
A
#
# COMPACT_ATOMS: atom_id res chain seq x y z
N MET A 1 4.82 -15.67 20.30
CA MET A 1 4.18 -15.10 19.11
C MET A 1 4.13 -13.58 19.22
N LYS A 2 4.68 -12.88 18.24
CA LYS A 2 4.66 -11.40 18.23
C LYS A 2 3.29 -10.91 17.82
N GLN A 3 2.75 -9.97 18.59
CA GLN A 3 1.45 -9.36 18.30
C GLN A 3 1.63 -8.08 17.51
N MET A 4 0.90 -7.97 16.40
CA MET A 4 0.88 -6.77 15.59
C MET A 4 -0.45 -6.05 15.76
N GLN A 5 -0.40 -4.72 15.88
CA GLN A 5 -1.58 -3.86 16.02
C GLN A 5 -1.53 -2.76 14.98
N ILE A 6 -2.70 -2.46 14.40
CA ILE A 6 -2.85 -1.35 13.45
C ILE A 6 -3.54 -0.19 14.15
N ARG A 7 -3.01 1.01 13.99
CA ARG A 7 -3.63 2.24 14.47
C ARG A 7 -3.37 3.39 13.51
N LYS A 8 -4.09 4.47 13.66
CA LYS A 8 -3.81 5.69 12.88
C LYS A 8 -2.48 6.29 13.34
N ALA A 9 -1.71 6.80 12.39
CA ALA A 9 -0.46 7.50 12.67
C ALA A 9 -0.73 8.85 13.30
N THR A 10 0.20 9.30 14.13
CA THR A 10 0.21 10.65 14.72
C THR A 10 1.45 11.40 14.24
N ARG A 11 1.50 12.70 14.51
CA ARG A 11 2.67 13.53 14.15
C ARG A 11 3.96 13.01 14.77
N ASN A 12 3.88 12.39 15.94
CA ASN A 12 5.04 11.82 16.63
C ASN A 12 5.64 10.63 15.90
N ASP A 13 4.89 10.00 15.00
CA ASP A 13 5.33 8.84 14.24
C ASP A 13 6.08 9.22 12.95
N PHE A 14 6.03 10.49 12.56
CA PHE A 14 6.47 10.93 11.23
C PHE A 14 7.91 10.51 10.90
N GLU A 15 8.85 10.78 11.81
CA GLU A 15 10.27 10.48 11.55
C GLU A 15 10.49 8.99 11.34
N ARG A 16 9.89 8.16 12.19
CA ARG A 16 10.00 6.71 12.06
C ARG A 16 9.33 6.21 10.79
N ILE A 17 8.19 6.80 10.42
CA ILE A 17 7.51 6.46 9.16
C ILE A 17 8.43 6.70 7.97
N MET A 18 9.10 7.85 7.92
CA MET A 18 10.02 8.15 6.82
C MET A 18 11.23 7.22 6.79
N GLU A 19 11.72 6.76 7.95
CA GLU A 19 12.74 5.72 8.03
C GLU A 19 12.26 4.42 7.40
N ILE A 20 11.04 4.00 7.73
CA ILE A 20 10.44 2.76 7.19
C ILE A 20 10.35 2.87 5.66
N TYR A 21 9.91 4.01 5.13
CA TYR A 21 9.83 4.21 3.68
C TYR A 21 11.22 4.15 3.02
N ALA A 22 12.24 4.71 3.64
CA ALA A 22 13.60 4.64 3.12
C ALA A 22 14.13 3.21 3.09
N ILE A 23 13.87 2.44 4.13
CA ILE A 23 14.24 1.02 4.20
C ILE A 23 13.52 0.23 3.11
N ALA A 24 12.21 0.44 2.95
CA ALA A 24 11.41 -0.24 1.96
C ALA A 24 11.86 0.09 0.53
N ARG A 25 12.20 1.34 0.26
CA ARG A 25 12.69 1.78 -1.05
C ARG A 25 14.00 1.11 -1.41
N ALA A 26 14.93 1.02 -0.45
CA ALA A 26 16.18 0.30 -0.63
C ALA A 26 15.95 -1.18 -0.90
N PHE A 27 15.03 -1.80 -0.18
CA PHE A 27 14.63 -3.19 -0.39
C PHE A 27 14.09 -3.42 -1.81
N MET A 28 13.21 -2.53 -2.28
CA MET A 28 12.66 -2.62 -3.65
C MET A 28 13.79 -2.60 -4.69
N ALA A 29 14.73 -1.68 -4.57
CA ALA A 29 15.85 -1.55 -5.50
C ALA A 29 16.70 -2.82 -5.53
N GLU A 30 16.95 -3.44 -4.38
CA GLU A 30 17.77 -4.65 -4.26
C GLU A 30 17.06 -5.91 -4.76
N HIS A 31 15.72 -5.90 -4.81
CA HIS A 31 14.90 -7.07 -5.14
C HIS A 31 14.20 -6.94 -6.50
N GLY A 32 14.81 -6.23 -7.45
CA GLY A 32 14.33 -6.17 -8.83
C GLY A 32 13.21 -5.17 -9.08
N ASN A 33 12.95 -4.25 -8.14
CA ASN A 33 11.92 -3.22 -8.29
C ASN A 33 12.47 -1.81 -8.03
N PRO A 34 13.49 -1.36 -8.82
CA PRO A 34 14.09 -0.04 -8.59
C PRO A 34 13.23 1.12 -9.10
N ASN A 35 12.24 0.86 -9.95
CA ASN A 35 11.52 1.89 -10.69
C ASN A 35 10.22 2.35 -10.04
N GLN A 36 9.71 1.65 -9.03
CA GLN A 36 8.43 2.03 -8.42
C GLN A 36 8.55 3.30 -7.57
N TRP A 37 9.50 3.36 -6.66
CA TRP A 37 9.70 4.52 -5.77
C TRP A 37 11.08 5.15 -5.91
N GLY A 38 12.06 4.39 -6.41
CA GLY A 38 13.45 4.79 -6.46
C GLY A 38 13.74 6.10 -7.19
N PRO A 39 13.29 6.27 -8.44
CA PRO A 39 13.65 7.45 -9.25
C PRO A 39 13.22 8.78 -8.66
N THR A 40 12.13 8.80 -7.88
CA THR A 40 11.56 10.02 -7.31
C THR A 40 11.71 10.11 -5.79
N ASN A 41 12.38 9.13 -5.16
CA ASN A 41 12.42 9.01 -3.70
C ASN A 41 11.02 9.05 -3.08
N TRP A 42 10.08 8.39 -3.73
CA TRP A 42 8.69 8.34 -3.29
C TRP A 42 8.56 7.53 -2.00
N PRO A 43 7.70 7.84 -1.04
CA PRO A 43 6.82 9.01 -1.04
C PRO A 43 7.47 10.27 -0.45
N PRO A 44 7.08 11.47 -0.91
CA PRO A 44 7.62 12.73 -0.37
C PRO A 44 7.06 13.02 1.02
N GLU A 45 7.85 13.76 1.82
CA GLU A 45 7.48 14.12 3.19
C GLU A 45 6.13 14.82 3.30
N GLN A 46 5.85 15.76 2.40
CA GLN A 46 4.61 16.53 2.43
C GLN A 46 3.38 15.66 2.25
N LEU A 47 3.47 14.64 1.40
CA LEU A 47 2.39 13.70 1.18
C LEU A 47 2.09 12.92 2.47
N ILE A 48 3.12 12.46 3.15
CA ILE A 48 2.96 11.69 4.37
C ILE A 48 2.40 12.56 5.50
N ARG A 49 2.85 13.78 5.63
CA ARG A 49 2.28 14.73 6.61
C ARG A 49 0.78 14.94 6.36
N LYS A 50 0.40 15.09 5.09
CA LYS A 50 -0.99 15.25 4.69
C LYS A 50 -1.82 14.01 5.01
N ASP A 51 -1.28 12.82 4.73
CA ASP A 51 -1.95 11.56 5.05
C ASP A 51 -2.21 11.45 6.56
N ILE A 52 -1.25 11.85 7.39
CA ILE A 52 -1.39 11.84 8.85
C ILE A 52 -2.49 12.84 9.27
N GLU A 53 -2.46 14.05 8.77
CA GLU A 53 -3.45 15.09 9.11
C GLU A 53 -4.87 14.67 8.74
N ARG A 54 -5.04 13.98 7.62
CA ARG A 54 -6.35 13.51 7.16
C ARG A 54 -6.82 12.23 7.84
N GLY A 55 -6.00 11.63 8.70
CA GLY A 55 -6.33 10.38 9.37
C GLY A 55 -6.32 9.16 8.43
N LYS A 56 -5.59 9.26 7.30
CA LYS A 56 -5.49 8.18 6.31
C LYS A 56 -4.21 7.37 6.44
N CYS A 57 -3.20 7.88 7.11
CA CYS A 57 -1.96 7.15 7.39
C CYS A 57 -2.16 6.23 8.58
N HIS A 58 -1.81 4.97 8.40
CA HIS A 58 -1.93 3.94 9.44
C HIS A 58 -0.57 3.29 9.66
N VAL A 59 -0.31 2.85 10.88
CA VAL A 59 0.93 2.20 11.24
C VAL A 59 0.68 0.83 11.85
N CYS A 60 1.64 -0.06 11.66
CA CYS A 60 1.65 -1.38 12.26
C CYS A 60 2.70 -1.39 13.37
N GLU A 61 2.28 -1.65 14.59
CA GLU A 61 3.16 -1.80 15.75
C GLU A 61 3.35 -3.28 16.06
N CYS A 62 4.57 -3.64 16.42
CA CYS A 62 4.89 -4.97 16.94
C CYS A 62 5.73 -4.80 18.19
N ASP A 63 5.22 -5.26 19.33
CA ASP A 63 5.87 -5.13 20.63
C ASP A 63 6.29 -3.68 20.95
N GLY A 64 5.39 -2.72 20.64
CA GLY A 64 5.62 -1.30 20.91
C GLY A 64 6.50 -0.57 19.91
N LYS A 65 6.97 -1.24 18.85
CA LYS A 65 7.82 -0.64 17.83
C LYS A 65 7.04 -0.55 16.50
N LEU A 66 7.17 0.57 15.79
CA LEU A 66 6.60 0.71 14.45
C LEU A 66 7.42 -0.11 13.45
N VAL A 67 6.76 -1.03 12.77
CA VAL A 67 7.37 -1.93 11.79
C VAL A 67 6.76 -1.80 10.40
N GLY A 68 5.63 -1.11 10.27
CA GLY A 68 4.95 -0.93 8.98
C GLY A 68 4.14 0.34 8.92
N VAL A 69 3.80 0.76 7.70
CA VAL A 69 3.01 1.95 7.43
C VAL A 69 2.25 1.75 6.10
N PHE A 70 1.07 2.34 6.01
CA PHE A 70 0.27 2.32 4.79
C PHE A 70 -0.79 3.42 4.81
N TYR A 71 -1.28 3.75 3.60
CA TYR A 71 -2.43 4.63 3.42
C TYR A 71 -3.67 3.76 3.26
N TYR A 72 -4.78 4.16 3.89
CA TYR A 72 -6.08 3.50 3.74
C TYR A 72 -7.18 4.54 3.67
N ASP A 73 -8.09 4.37 2.72
CA ASP A 73 -9.31 5.16 2.61
C ASP A 73 -10.43 4.28 2.06
N PHE A 74 -11.67 4.72 2.21
CA PHE A 74 -12.86 4.00 1.73
C PHE A 74 -13.91 4.98 1.22
N GLY A 75 -14.57 4.64 0.13
CA GLY A 75 -15.68 5.42 -0.41
C GLY A 75 -15.99 5.08 -1.86
N PRO A 76 -17.02 5.72 -2.44
CA PRO A 76 -17.32 5.59 -3.87
C PRO A 76 -16.34 6.42 -4.69
N ASP A 77 -15.79 5.84 -5.75
CA ASP A 77 -14.93 6.53 -6.74
C ASP A 77 -13.83 7.39 -6.11
N ILE A 78 -13.22 6.89 -5.03
CA ILE A 78 -12.24 7.67 -4.26
C ILE A 78 -10.86 7.75 -4.90
N GLU A 79 -10.57 6.90 -5.89
CA GLU A 79 -9.25 6.87 -6.54
C GLU A 79 -9.40 7.20 -8.03
N PRO A 80 -9.06 8.44 -8.45
CA PRO A 80 -9.21 8.85 -9.85
C PRO A 80 -8.46 7.97 -10.85
N THR A 81 -7.28 7.43 -10.48
CA THR A 81 -6.50 6.57 -11.36
C THR A 81 -7.16 5.22 -11.61
N TYR A 82 -8.14 4.83 -10.79
CA TYR A 82 -8.89 3.59 -10.95
C TYR A 82 -10.13 3.74 -11.84
N ALA A 83 -10.46 4.96 -12.25
CA ALA A 83 -11.60 5.21 -13.13
C ALA A 83 -11.40 4.64 -14.54
N HIS A 84 -10.15 4.50 -14.98
CA HIS A 84 -9.80 3.91 -16.26
C HIS A 84 -8.93 2.68 -16.03
N ILE A 85 -9.41 1.51 -16.46
CA ILE A 85 -8.68 0.26 -16.38
C ILE A 85 -8.61 -0.36 -17.77
N GLU A 86 -7.41 -0.83 -18.16
CA GLU A 86 -7.16 -1.46 -19.46
C GLU A 86 -6.90 -2.96 -19.27
N ASP A 87 -7.09 -3.73 -20.35
CA ASP A 87 -6.83 -5.18 -20.39
C ASP A 87 -7.63 -5.97 -19.36
N GLY A 88 -8.81 -5.46 -19.02
CA GLY A 88 -9.67 -6.12 -18.04
C GLY A 88 -10.72 -5.17 -17.49
N ALA A 89 -11.25 -5.50 -16.32
CA ALA A 89 -12.28 -4.72 -15.65
C ALA A 89 -12.30 -5.01 -14.15
N TRP A 90 -12.74 -4.04 -13.37
CA TRP A 90 -13.01 -4.26 -11.95
C TRP A 90 -14.16 -5.24 -11.75
N LEU A 91 -14.18 -5.95 -10.64
CA LEU A 91 -15.16 -7.00 -10.36
C LEU A 91 -16.57 -6.45 -10.14
N ASN A 92 -16.69 -5.25 -9.56
CA ASN A 92 -17.97 -4.57 -9.39
C ASN A 92 -17.76 -3.07 -9.17
N ASP A 93 -18.86 -2.30 -9.13
CA ASP A 93 -18.85 -0.85 -9.00
C ASP A 93 -19.21 -0.33 -7.60
N SER A 94 -19.29 -1.21 -6.60
CA SER A 94 -19.60 -0.82 -5.23
C SER A 94 -18.51 0.09 -4.66
N PRO A 95 -18.82 0.88 -3.60
CA PRO A 95 -17.77 1.58 -2.86
C PRO A 95 -16.66 0.62 -2.42
N TYR A 96 -15.44 1.09 -2.44
CA TYR A 96 -14.28 0.24 -2.18
C TYR A 96 -13.26 0.94 -1.30
N GLY A 97 -12.47 0.13 -0.60
CA GLY A 97 -11.29 0.61 0.11
C GLY A 97 -10.09 0.62 -0.82
N VAL A 98 -9.14 1.48 -0.55
CA VAL A 98 -7.84 1.51 -1.23
C VAL A 98 -6.73 1.44 -0.20
N VAL A 99 -5.65 0.77 -0.57
CA VAL A 99 -4.40 0.78 0.20
C VAL A 99 -3.30 1.25 -0.73
N HIS A 100 -2.55 2.24 -0.28
CA HIS A 100 -1.41 2.77 -1.03
C HIS A 100 -0.20 2.84 -0.11
N ARG A 101 0.96 2.88 -0.71
CA ARG A 101 2.21 3.16 0.01
C ARG A 101 2.43 2.23 1.20
N VAL A 102 2.21 0.93 1.00
CA VAL A 102 2.50 -0.08 2.03
C VAL A 102 4.00 -0.26 2.13
N ALA A 103 4.53 -0.15 3.34
CA ALA A 103 5.95 -0.35 3.59
C ALA A 103 6.19 -1.04 4.92
N SER A 104 7.27 -1.80 5.00
CA SER A 104 7.70 -2.53 6.18
C SER A 104 9.20 -2.32 6.36
N ASP A 105 9.69 -2.36 7.60
CA ASP A 105 11.12 -2.27 7.87
C ASP A 105 11.84 -3.62 7.74
N GLY A 106 11.12 -4.69 7.45
CA GLY A 106 11.69 -6.02 7.25
C GLY A 106 12.08 -6.76 8.53
N SER A 107 11.91 -6.15 9.69
CA SER A 107 12.33 -6.77 10.97
C SER A 107 11.42 -7.90 11.43
N VAL A 108 10.17 -7.92 10.97
CA VAL A 108 9.16 -8.90 11.35
C VAL A 108 8.48 -9.43 10.09
N LYS A 109 8.26 -10.73 10.02
CA LYS A 109 7.52 -11.32 8.90
C LYS A 109 6.03 -11.03 9.02
N GLY A 110 5.36 -10.88 7.85
CA GLY A 110 3.91 -10.78 7.79
C GLY A 110 3.34 -9.39 8.02
N VAL A 111 4.18 -8.33 8.04
CA VAL A 111 3.70 -6.96 8.22
C VAL A 111 2.76 -6.55 7.09
N GLY A 112 3.19 -6.75 5.84
CA GLY A 112 2.35 -6.42 4.67
C GLY A 112 1.02 -7.17 4.67
N SER A 113 1.05 -8.46 4.97
CA SER A 113 -0.17 -9.29 5.07
C SER A 113 -1.11 -8.74 6.15
N THR A 114 -0.56 -8.39 7.30
CA THR A 114 -1.34 -7.85 8.43
C THR A 114 -2.01 -6.54 8.06
N CYS A 115 -1.28 -5.63 7.41
CA CYS A 115 -1.81 -4.33 6.99
C CYS A 115 -2.94 -4.48 5.97
N ILE A 116 -2.71 -5.29 4.94
CA ILE A 116 -3.69 -5.48 3.86
C ILE A 116 -4.93 -6.22 4.36
N GLU A 117 -4.75 -7.26 5.16
CA GLU A 117 -5.88 -8.00 5.73
C GLU A 117 -6.71 -7.13 6.66
N TRP A 118 -6.06 -6.29 7.48
CA TRP A 118 -6.77 -5.32 8.31
C TRP A 118 -7.65 -4.39 7.46
N ALA A 119 -7.09 -3.86 6.37
CA ALA A 119 -7.82 -2.96 5.46
C ALA A 119 -9.03 -3.68 4.85
N TYR A 120 -8.85 -4.92 4.40
CA TYR A 120 -9.95 -5.70 3.85
C TYR A 120 -11.07 -5.92 4.89
N GLN A 121 -10.71 -6.19 6.13
CA GLN A 121 -11.69 -6.39 7.21
C GLN A 121 -12.49 -5.11 7.49
N GLN A 122 -11.93 -3.92 7.21
CA GLN A 122 -12.63 -2.66 7.39
C GLN A 122 -13.71 -2.43 6.32
N CYS A 123 -13.53 -2.94 5.12
CA CYS A 123 -14.35 -2.53 3.96
C CYS A 123 -15.03 -3.69 3.22
N GLY A 124 -14.49 -4.90 3.26
CA GLY A 124 -15.02 -6.04 2.52
C GLY A 124 -14.92 -5.94 0.99
N HIS A 125 -14.35 -4.87 0.47
CA HIS A 125 -14.12 -4.65 -0.97
C HIS A 125 -12.90 -3.75 -1.11
N LEU A 126 -11.76 -4.33 -1.46
CA LEU A 126 -10.47 -3.63 -1.45
C LEU A 126 -9.82 -3.68 -2.83
N ARG A 127 -9.32 -2.54 -3.30
CA ARG A 127 -8.55 -2.40 -4.54
C ARG A 127 -7.12 -1.96 -4.21
N ILE A 128 -6.15 -2.59 -4.86
CA ILE A 128 -4.72 -2.28 -4.70
C ILE A 128 -4.05 -2.38 -6.05
N ASP A 129 -3.09 -1.50 -6.32
CA ASP A 129 -2.25 -1.59 -7.50
C ASP A 129 -0.78 -1.75 -7.10
N THR A 130 0.01 -2.33 -8.00
CA THR A 130 1.45 -2.49 -7.79
C THR A 130 2.21 -2.46 -9.11
N HIS A 131 3.47 -2.05 -9.06
CA HIS A 131 4.35 -2.03 -10.23
C HIS A 131 4.60 -3.45 -10.74
N GLY A 132 4.73 -3.61 -12.06
CA GLY A 132 5.00 -4.90 -12.69
C GLY A 132 6.29 -5.57 -12.23
N ASP A 133 7.27 -4.78 -11.77
CA ASP A 133 8.52 -5.31 -11.23
C ASP A 133 8.43 -5.74 -9.76
N ASN A 134 7.32 -5.46 -9.09
CA ASN A 134 7.15 -5.78 -7.68
C ASN A 134 6.59 -7.19 -7.49
N ALA A 135 7.44 -8.19 -7.75
CA ALA A 135 7.05 -9.59 -7.65
C ALA A 135 6.64 -9.98 -6.21
N VAL A 136 7.25 -9.36 -5.22
CA VAL A 136 6.93 -9.61 -3.79
C VAL A 136 5.48 -9.24 -3.50
N MET A 137 5.06 -8.04 -3.90
CA MET A 137 3.68 -7.58 -3.68
C MET A 137 2.68 -8.40 -4.49
N GLN A 138 2.99 -8.73 -5.75
CA GLN A 138 2.11 -9.53 -6.58
C GLN A 138 1.82 -10.90 -5.94
N ARG A 139 2.86 -11.58 -5.46
CA ARG A 139 2.70 -12.87 -4.78
C ARG A 139 1.90 -12.74 -3.50
N LEU A 140 2.12 -11.66 -2.76
CA LEU A 140 1.37 -11.40 -1.52
C LEU A 140 -0.12 -11.21 -1.81
N LEU A 141 -0.45 -10.41 -2.81
CA LEU A 141 -1.85 -10.15 -3.18
C LEU A 141 -2.55 -11.42 -3.64
N GLU A 142 -1.89 -12.24 -4.46
CA GLU A 142 -2.44 -13.52 -4.88
C GLU A 142 -2.69 -14.44 -3.68
N LYS A 143 -1.73 -14.52 -2.77
CA LYS A 143 -1.85 -15.33 -1.55
C LYS A 143 -3.02 -14.88 -0.66
N LEU A 144 -3.30 -13.58 -0.63
CA LEU A 144 -4.39 -13.02 0.16
C LEU A 144 -5.76 -13.08 -0.55
N GLY A 145 -5.83 -13.70 -1.72
CA GLY A 145 -7.10 -13.92 -2.42
C GLY A 145 -7.51 -12.79 -3.35
N PHE A 146 -6.61 -11.89 -3.72
CA PHE A 146 -6.90 -10.84 -4.70
C PHE A 146 -6.83 -11.40 -6.12
N GLU A 147 -7.70 -10.87 -7.00
CA GLU A 147 -7.67 -11.17 -8.43
C GLU A 147 -6.98 -10.05 -9.19
N HIS A 148 -6.16 -10.40 -10.17
CA HIS A 148 -5.60 -9.45 -11.11
C HIS A 148 -6.69 -9.03 -12.09
N CYS A 149 -7.11 -7.77 -12.07
CA CYS A 149 -8.25 -7.27 -12.82
C CYS A 149 -7.88 -6.57 -14.12
N GLY A 150 -6.68 -6.06 -14.24
CA GLY A 150 -6.25 -5.31 -15.42
C GLY A 150 -5.05 -4.43 -15.13
N THR A 151 -4.94 -3.37 -15.94
CA THR A 151 -3.81 -2.43 -15.88
C THR A 151 -4.32 -1.00 -15.67
N ILE A 152 -3.68 -0.27 -14.76
CA ILE A 152 -3.94 1.15 -14.54
C ILE A 152 -2.64 1.95 -14.66
N TYR A 153 -2.77 3.27 -14.75
CA TYR A 153 -1.62 4.19 -14.80
C TYR A 153 -1.78 5.21 -13.68
N VAL A 154 -0.67 5.49 -13.00
CA VAL A 154 -0.63 6.45 -11.90
C VAL A 154 0.10 7.72 -12.32
N GLU A 155 -0.05 8.80 -11.54
CA GLU A 155 0.55 10.10 -11.87
C GLU A 155 2.04 10.19 -11.56
N GLU A 156 2.53 9.33 -10.65
CA GLU A 156 3.92 9.39 -10.17
C GLU A 156 4.95 9.07 -11.25
N ASP A 157 4.58 8.23 -12.24
CA ASP A 157 5.49 7.82 -13.31
C ASP A 157 4.71 7.27 -14.51
N ASP A 158 5.44 6.90 -15.57
CA ASP A 158 4.86 6.40 -16.82
C ASP A 158 4.74 4.86 -16.87
N TYR A 159 5.06 4.18 -15.77
CA TYR A 159 5.00 2.73 -15.72
C TYR A 159 3.58 2.24 -15.45
N PRO A 160 3.14 1.18 -16.15
CA PRO A 160 1.84 0.60 -15.84
C PRO A 160 1.83 -0.07 -14.47
N ARG A 161 0.66 -0.08 -13.85
CA ARG A 161 0.43 -0.79 -12.59
C ARG A 161 -0.53 -1.94 -12.82
N LEU A 162 -0.26 -3.06 -12.16
CA LEU A 162 -1.19 -4.18 -12.12
C LEU A 162 -2.27 -3.88 -11.09
N ALA A 163 -3.52 -3.97 -11.50
CA ALA A 163 -4.68 -3.68 -10.65
C ALA A 163 -5.23 -4.97 -10.07
N PHE A 164 -5.38 -5.00 -8.74
CA PHE A 164 -5.88 -6.16 -8.00
C PHE A 164 -7.10 -5.77 -7.17
N GLU A 165 -8.00 -6.73 -6.99
CA GLU A 165 -9.23 -6.51 -6.23
C GLU A 165 -9.63 -7.76 -5.46
N ARG A 166 -10.14 -7.56 -4.25
CA ARG A 166 -10.74 -8.62 -3.43
C ARG A 166 -12.11 -8.15 -2.95
N VAL A 167 -13.12 -8.95 -3.24
CA VAL A 167 -14.51 -8.70 -2.83
C VAL A 167 -15.01 -9.74 -1.83
#